data_5496645ac46eba2595be59fa068d0fae
#
_entry.id   5496645ac46eba2595be59fa068d0fae
#
_cell.length_a   1.000
_cell.length_b   1.000
_cell.length_c   1.000
_cell.angle_alpha   90.00
_cell.angle_beta   90.00
_cell.angle_gamma   90.00
#
_symmetry.space_group_name_H-M   'P 1'
#
loop_
_entity.id
_entity.type
_entity.pdbx_description
1 polymer ?
#
loop_
_entity_poly.entity_id
_entity_poly.type
_entity_poly.pdbx_seq_one_letter_code
_entity_poly.pdbx_strand_id
1 'polypeptide(L)'
;MIQGKNIAITRSKDDSKEFIDLMTAEKANVLPLPTIELVSKGEKIVEEFLSALEKENPDFSVFMSSKAVTLLFDTAKKISKFETLQLAIANTIVVAVGPKTKEALEKEKIKVAYMPERYSSVGIGEVLSKLNAVGKKVIVPRSGASTPFLKKLLEKIGLHVYELHLYDVCAFRDTSQWNEFRQLFSENKINGIVFTSASSVRAFFEIMEKDYQQNNLINFLHKTMVVSIGPFTADELKKYNVENQIADVHTVAGLSLIHI
;
A
#
# COMPACT_ATOMS: atom_id res chain seq x y z
N MET A 1 -12.86 -20.41 -18.64
CA MET A 1 -14.14 -19.79 -18.19
C MET A 1 -14.18 -19.74 -16.69
N ILE A 2 -14.41 -18.55 -16.10
CA ILE A 2 -14.38 -18.32 -14.64
C ILE A 2 -15.76 -18.38 -13.98
N GLN A 3 -16.82 -18.66 -14.77
CA GLN A 3 -18.18 -18.76 -14.25
C GLN A 3 -18.30 -19.77 -13.11
N GLY A 4 -18.84 -19.36 -11.97
CA GLY A 4 -19.03 -20.16 -10.77
C GLY A 4 -17.76 -20.44 -9.97
N LYS A 5 -16.59 -19.92 -10.37
CA LYS A 5 -15.34 -20.08 -9.63
C LYS A 5 -15.25 -19.12 -8.46
N ASN A 6 -14.68 -19.58 -7.35
CA ASN A 6 -14.41 -18.77 -6.16
C ASN A 6 -12.99 -18.20 -6.24
N ILE A 7 -12.88 -16.89 -6.29
CA ILE A 7 -11.62 -16.15 -6.43
C ILE A 7 -11.46 -15.21 -5.24
N ALA A 8 -10.42 -15.40 -4.46
CA ALA A 8 -10.06 -14.50 -3.38
C ALA A 8 -9.11 -13.40 -3.87
N ILE A 9 -9.32 -12.17 -3.42
CA ILE A 9 -8.40 -11.06 -3.66
C ILE A 9 -7.93 -10.49 -2.33
N THR A 10 -6.60 -10.44 -2.11
CA THR A 10 -5.98 -10.02 -0.83
C THR A 10 -6.05 -8.51 -0.61
N ARG A 11 -7.29 -7.98 -0.61
CA ARG A 11 -7.62 -6.56 -0.45
C ARG A 11 -8.97 -6.37 0.21
N SER A 12 -9.22 -5.16 0.76
CA SER A 12 -10.55 -4.78 1.24
C SER A 12 -11.56 -4.70 0.08
N LYS A 13 -12.84 -4.81 0.40
CA LYS A 13 -13.92 -4.70 -0.60
C LYS A 13 -13.85 -3.36 -1.35
N ASP A 14 -13.65 -2.27 -0.63
CA ASP A 14 -13.60 -0.93 -1.21
C ASP A 14 -12.39 -0.73 -2.14
N ASP A 15 -11.22 -1.23 -1.73
CA ASP A 15 -9.99 -1.14 -2.54
C ASP A 15 -9.99 -2.09 -3.76
N SER A 16 -10.89 -3.08 -3.81
CA SER A 16 -11.00 -4.07 -4.89
C SER A 16 -12.28 -3.98 -5.71
N LYS A 17 -13.06 -2.91 -5.54
CA LYS A 17 -14.37 -2.75 -6.18
C LYS A 17 -14.33 -2.98 -7.69
N GLU A 18 -13.40 -2.35 -8.39
CA GLU A 18 -13.25 -2.48 -9.85
C GLU A 18 -13.00 -3.94 -10.27
N PHE A 19 -12.14 -4.67 -9.56
CA PHE A 19 -11.89 -6.09 -9.80
C PHE A 19 -13.14 -6.93 -9.53
N ILE A 20 -13.85 -6.65 -8.43
CA ILE A 20 -15.08 -7.36 -8.06
C ILE A 20 -16.13 -7.17 -9.15
N ASP A 21 -16.35 -5.94 -9.60
CA ASP A 21 -17.34 -5.61 -10.63
C ASP A 21 -17.03 -6.36 -11.93
N LEU A 22 -15.77 -6.35 -12.38
CA LEU A 22 -15.33 -7.03 -13.61
C LEU A 22 -15.49 -8.56 -13.51
N MET A 23 -15.05 -9.17 -12.43
CA MET A 23 -15.10 -10.63 -12.26
C MET A 23 -16.53 -11.13 -12.02
N THR A 24 -17.37 -10.32 -11.35
CA THR A 24 -18.80 -10.63 -11.17
C THR A 24 -19.57 -10.56 -12.48
N ALA A 25 -19.22 -9.64 -13.37
CA ALA A 25 -19.78 -9.58 -14.73
C ALA A 25 -19.53 -10.89 -15.51
N GLU A 26 -18.38 -11.54 -15.26
CA GLU A 26 -18.01 -12.87 -15.79
C GLU A 26 -18.59 -14.04 -14.97
N LYS A 27 -19.52 -13.75 -14.03
CA LYS A 27 -20.19 -14.71 -13.15
C LYS A 27 -19.26 -15.51 -12.22
N ALA A 28 -18.11 -14.93 -11.84
CA ALA A 28 -17.28 -15.46 -10.77
C ALA A 28 -17.80 -15.01 -9.39
N ASN A 29 -17.54 -15.83 -8.37
CA ASN A 29 -17.73 -15.46 -6.97
C ASN A 29 -16.42 -14.85 -6.45
N VAL A 30 -16.43 -13.58 -6.07
CA VAL A 30 -15.24 -12.88 -5.59
C VAL A 30 -15.30 -12.71 -4.07
N LEU A 31 -14.25 -13.17 -3.39
CA LEU A 31 -14.06 -12.97 -1.95
C LEU A 31 -13.03 -11.86 -1.72
N PRO A 32 -13.42 -10.66 -1.31
CA PRO A 32 -12.50 -9.67 -0.80
C PRO A 32 -11.90 -10.18 0.52
N LEU A 33 -10.60 -10.43 0.53
CA LEU A 33 -9.88 -11.00 1.67
C LEU A 33 -8.85 -9.98 2.19
N PRO A 34 -9.25 -9.02 3.05
CA PRO A 34 -8.32 -8.07 3.60
C PRO A 34 -7.28 -8.80 4.45
N THR A 35 -6.03 -8.79 4.00
CA THR A 35 -4.91 -9.46 4.70
C THR A 35 -4.17 -8.52 5.64
N ILE A 36 -4.28 -7.21 5.42
CA ILE A 36 -3.57 -6.19 6.19
C ILE A 36 -4.52 -5.11 6.67
N GLU A 37 -4.25 -4.59 7.85
CA GLU A 37 -4.84 -3.35 8.35
C GLU A 37 -3.78 -2.28 8.60
N LEU A 38 -4.20 -1.04 8.51
CA LEU A 38 -3.37 0.10 8.86
C LEU A 38 -3.64 0.45 10.31
N VAL A 39 -2.65 0.24 11.17
CA VAL A 39 -2.72 0.60 12.59
C VAL A 39 -2.12 1.99 12.77
N SER A 40 -2.99 2.99 12.92
CA SER A 40 -2.56 4.35 13.21
C SER A 40 -1.91 4.44 14.60
N LYS A 41 -0.87 5.26 14.73
CA LYS A 41 -0.30 5.62 16.04
C LYS A 41 -1.18 6.62 16.83
N GLY A 42 -2.41 6.84 16.37
CA GLY A 42 -3.38 7.71 17.02
C GLY A 42 -3.11 9.20 16.81
N GLU A 43 -3.59 10.02 17.74
CA GLU A 43 -3.54 11.48 17.63
C GLU A 43 -2.13 12.05 17.66
N LYS A 44 -1.19 11.34 18.29
CA LYS A 44 0.22 11.74 18.41
C LYS A 44 0.91 11.96 17.07
N ILE A 45 0.45 11.32 15.99
CA ILE A 45 1.07 11.47 14.67
C ILE A 45 1.10 12.92 14.17
N VAL A 46 0.04 13.69 14.49
CA VAL A 46 -0.05 15.09 14.07
C VAL A 46 0.91 15.95 14.90
N GLU A 47 0.97 15.73 16.21
CA GLU A 47 1.89 16.44 17.10
C GLU A 47 3.35 16.15 16.75
N GLU A 48 3.69 14.86 16.51
CA GLU A 48 5.02 14.43 16.08
C GLU A 48 5.39 15.05 14.73
N PHE A 49 4.43 15.12 13.79
CA PHE A 49 4.69 15.69 12.47
C PHE A 49 4.89 17.21 12.54
N LEU A 50 4.05 17.93 13.31
CA LEU A 50 4.21 19.37 13.52
C LEU A 50 5.52 19.69 14.23
N SER A 51 5.85 18.95 15.29
CA SER A 51 7.13 19.10 15.99
C SER A 51 8.33 18.83 15.07
N ALA A 52 8.22 17.83 14.19
CA ALA A 52 9.27 17.54 13.22
C ALA A 52 9.41 18.65 12.18
N LEU A 53 8.32 19.22 11.68
CA LEU A 53 8.36 20.36 10.76
C LEU A 53 9.03 21.58 11.42
N GLU A 54 8.70 21.88 12.66
CA GLU A 54 9.28 22.99 13.41
C GLU A 54 10.76 22.78 13.69
N LYS A 55 11.12 21.61 14.24
CA LYS A 55 12.49 21.29 14.67
C LYS A 55 13.45 21.11 13.49
N GLU A 56 13.03 20.35 12.47
CA GLU A 56 13.89 20.05 11.34
C GLU A 56 13.89 21.14 10.27
N ASN A 57 12.83 21.99 10.24
CA ASN A 57 12.65 23.05 9.25
C ASN A 57 12.97 22.55 7.82
N PRO A 58 12.21 21.53 7.30
CA PRO A 58 12.54 20.91 6.03
C PRO A 58 12.23 21.82 4.84
N ASP A 59 13.05 21.75 3.80
CA ASP A 59 12.79 22.41 2.51
C ASP A 59 11.66 21.71 1.74
N PHE A 60 11.57 20.39 1.89
CA PHE A 60 10.63 19.54 1.15
C PHE A 60 9.78 18.66 2.07
N SER A 61 8.51 18.53 1.70
CA SER A 61 7.62 17.47 2.22
C SER A 61 7.27 16.50 1.10
N VAL A 62 7.67 15.23 1.22
CA VAL A 62 7.48 14.21 0.20
C VAL A 62 6.44 13.20 0.63
N PHE A 63 5.30 13.17 -0.04
CA PHE A 63 4.21 12.24 0.26
C PHE A 63 4.21 11.05 -0.69
N MET A 64 4.40 9.85 -0.14
CA MET A 64 4.50 8.59 -0.87
C MET A 64 3.20 7.81 -0.95
N SER A 65 2.12 8.29 -0.31
CA SER A 65 0.85 7.55 -0.22
C SER A 65 -0.31 8.49 0.06
N SER A 66 -1.41 8.33 -0.69
CA SER A 66 -2.68 9.01 -0.38
C SER A 66 -3.24 8.61 0.98
N LYS A 67 -3.04 7.36 1.41
CA LYS A 67 -3.46 6.88 2.74
C LYS A 67 -2.73 7.62 3.87
N ALA A 68 -1.43 7.93 3.70
CA ALA A 68 -0.68 8.73 4.66
C ALA A 68 -1.25 10.16 4.76
N VAL A 69 -1.60 10.77 3.63
CA VAL A 69 -2.24 12.09 3.58
C VAL A 69 -3.57 12.06 4.32
N THR A 70 -4.48 11.17 3.92
CA THR A 70 -5.81 11.03 4.54
C THR A 70 -5.71 10.82 6.04
N LEU A 71 -4.87 9.89 6.49
CA LEU A 71 -4.70 9.60 7.91
C LEU A 71 -4.23 10.82 8.69
N LEU A 72 -3.23 11.54 8.18
CA LEU A 72 -2.66 12.71 8.83
C LEU A 72 -3.69 13.84 8.97
N PHE A 73 -4.39 14.16 7.87
CA PHE A 73 -5.38 15.25 7.85
C PHE A 73 -6.66 14.91 8.59
N ASP A 74 -7.18 13.68 8.47
CA ASP A 74 -8.35 13.26 9.25
C ASP A 74 -8.07 13.28 10.76
N THR A 75 -6.87 12.88 11.16
CA THR A 75 -6.45 12.98 12.57
C THR A 75 -6.33 14.44 12.98
N ALA A 76 -5.75 15.31 12.17
CA ALA A 76 -5.63 16.74 12.46
C ALA A 76 -7.00 17.42 12.62
N LYS A 77 -7.98 17.05 11.79
CA LYS A 77 -9.37 17.52 11.91
C LYS A 77 -10.00 17.11 13.26
N LYS A 78 -9.80 15.85 13.68
CA LYS A 78 -10.33 15.32 14.95
C LYS A 78 -9.79 16.06 16.17
N ILE A 79 -8.53 16.49 16.15
CA ILE A 79 -7.88 17.19 17.26
C ILE A 79 -7.80 18.72 17.07
N SER A 80 -8.59 19.27 16.14
CA SER A 80 -8.64 20.72 15.85
C SER A 80 -7.29 21.35 15.50
N LYS A 81 -6.41 20.60 14.81
CA LYS A 81 -5.09 21.05 14.35
C LYS A 81 -4.98 21.16 12.81
N PHE A 82 -6.11 21.12 12.12
CA PHE A 82 -6.15 21.10 10.65
C PHE A 82 -5.44 22.31 10.04
N GLU A 83 -5.81 23.54 10.43
CA GLU A 83 -5.23 24.76 9.88
C GLU A 83 -3.73 24.88 10.21
N THR A 84 -3.36 24.52 11.44
CA THR A 84 -1.96 24.51 11.86
C THR A 84 -1.12 23.58 10.99
N LEU A 85 -1.63 22.36 10.75
CA LEU A 85 -0.96 21.37 9.89
C LEU A 85 -0.86 21.86 8.44
N GLN A 86 -1.95 22.43 7.92
CA GLN A 86 -2.01 22.96 6.56
C GLN A 86 -0.98 24.06 6.34
N LEU A 87 -0.91 25.05 7.25
CA LEU A 87 0.07 26.12 7.20
C LEU A 87 1.52 25.62 7.31
N ALA A 88 1.76 24.67 8.22
CA ALA A 88 3.09 24.12 8.40
C ALA A 88 3.60 23.38 7.16
N ILE A 89 2.76 22.59 6.50
CA ILE A 89 3.10 21.90 5.25
C ILE A 89 3.27 22.91 4.10
N ALA A 90 2.43 23.95 4.03
CA ALA A 90 2.50 24.97 2.98
C ALA A 90 3.83 25.77 2.99
N ASN A 91 4.55 25.79 4.10
CA ASN A 91 5.88 26.41 4.21
C ASN A 91 6.98 25.53 3.59
N THR A 92 6.67 24.36 3.09
CA THR A 92 7.62 23.46 2.40
C THR A 92 7.29 23.32 0.92
N ILE A 93 8.24 22.84 0.13
CA ILE A 93 7.99 22.43 -1.26
C ILE A 93 7.40 21.03 -1.23
N VAL A 94 6.10 20.92 -1.56
CA VAL A 94 5.37 19.65 -1.48
C VAL A 94 5.54 18.84 -2.76
N VAL A 95 5.97 17.59 -2.60
CA VAL A 95 6.13 16.61 -3.68
C VAL A 95 5.22 15.41 -3.43
N ALA A 96 4.38 15.06 -4.42
CA ALA A 96 3.53 13.87 -4.37
C ALA A 96 4.09 12.78 -5.30
N VAL A 97 4.07 11.52 -4.84
CA VAL A 97 4.58 10.39 -5.65
C VAL A 97 3.77 10.14 -6.92
N GLY A 98 2.49 10.47 -6.93
CA GLY A 98 1.61 10.20 -8.06
C GLY A 98 0.23 10.84 -7.94
N PRO A 99 -0.65 10.66 -8.96
CA PRO A 99 -1.92 11.38 -9.10
C PRO A 99 -2.86 11.23 -7.88
N LYS A 100 -3.04 10.02 -7.36
CA LYS A 100 -3.91 9.77 -6.19
C LYS A 100 -3.42 10.48 -4.94
N THR A 101 -2.09 10.59 -4.76
CA THR A 101 -1.50 11.32 -3.63
C THR A 101 -1.64 12.82 -3.80
N LYS A 102 -1.44 13.31 -5.04
CA LYS A 102 -1.67 14.71 -5.39
C LYS A 102 -3.12 15.10 -5.13
N GLU A 103 -4.07 14.34 -5.64
CA GLU A 103 -5.51 14.58 -5.43
C GLU A 103 -5.88 14.63 -3.93
N ALA A 104 -5.33 13.70 -3.14
CA ALA A 104 -5.56 13.68 -1.68
C ALA A 104 -5.03 14.95 -1.00
N LEU A 105 -3.86 15.45 -1.39
CA LEU A 105 -3.29 16.70 -0.87
C LEU A 105 -4.11 17.93 -1.30
N GLU A 106 -4.52 17.98 -2.57
CA GLU A 106 -5.31 19.10 -3.12
C GLU A 106 -6.71 19.19 -2.49
N LYS A 107 -7.34 18.06 -2.14
CA LYS A 107 -8.58 18.02 -1.33
C LYS A 107 -8.40 18.71 0.03
N GLU A 108 -7.22 18.60 0.61
CA GLU A 108 -6.86 19.26 1.85
C GLU A 108 -6.27 20.67 1.63
N LYS A 109 -6.45 21.25 0.43
CA LYS A 109 -5.97 22.56 0.01
C LYS A 109 -4.45 22.73 0.08
N ILE A 110 -3.70 21.64 -0.03
CA ILE A 110 -2.23 21.66 -0.12
C ILE A 110 -1.83 21.71 -1.58
N LYS A 111 -1.12 22.76 -1.97
CA LYS A 111 -0.57 22.89 -3.32
C LYS A 111 0.61 21.93 -3.50
N VAL A 112 0.50 21.01 -4.47
CA VAL A 112 1.60 20.13 -4.87
C VAL A 112 2.46 20.83 -5.91
N ALA A 113 3.73 21.05 -5.59
CA ALA A 113 4.67 21.73 -6.47
C ALA A 113 5.22 20.78 -7.56
N TYR A 114 5.52 19.54 -7.20
CA TYR A 114 6.11 18.56 -8.11
C TYR A 114 5.49 17.18 -7.97
N MET A 115 5.46 16.46 -9.10
CA MET A 115 5.10 15.07 -9.20
C MET A 115 6.00 14.43 -10.27
N PRO A 116 6.60 13.25 -10.02
CA PRO A 116 7.43 12.58 -11.03
C PRO A 116 6.59 12.02 -12.17
N GLU A 117 7.21 11.81 -13.33
CA GLU A 117 6.59 11.06 -14.43
C GLU A 117 6.47 9.56 -14.08
N ARG A 118 7.48 9.03 -13.41
CA ARG A 118 7.49 7.66 -12.87
C ARG A 118 7.05 7.68 -11.41
N TYR A 119 5.87 7.16 -11.12
CA TYR A 119 5.25 7.16 -9.78
C TYR A 119 5.92 6.18 -8.83
N SER A 120 7.15 6.45 -8.44
CA SER A 120 8.01 5.58 -7.65
C SER A 120 9.03 6.34 -6.82
N SER A 121 9.70 5.64 -5.90
CA SER A 121 10.83 6.20 -5.14
C SER A 121 11.95 6.69 -6.05
N VAL A 122 12.19 6.01 -7.17
CA VAL A 122 13.20 6.42 -8.17
C VAL A 122 12.81 7.75 -8.81
N GLY A 123 11.55 7.88 -9.23
CA GLY A 123 11.05 9.12 -9.81
C GLY A 123 11.11 10.31 -8.83
N ILE A 124 10.84 10.09 -7.54
CA ILE A 124 11.04 11.12 -6.50
C ILE A 124 12.52 11.56 -6.45
N GLY A 125 13.43 10.59 -6.46
CA GLY A 125 14.88 10.89 -6.52
C GLY A 125 15.26 11.70 -7.75
N GLU A 126 14.72 11.36 -8.94
CA GLU A 126 14.93 12.09 -10.19
C GLU A 126 14.44 13.55 -10.10
N VAL A 127 13.25 13.78 -9.54
CA VAL A 127 12.70 15.14 -9.34
C VAL A 127 13.59 15.95 -8.41
N LEU A 128 13.93 15.42 -7.24
CA LEU A 128 14.72 16.15 -6.25
C LEU A 128 16.17 16.41 -6.74
N SER A 129 16.75 15.51 -7.53
CA SER A 129 18.05 15.74 -8.17
C SER A 129 18.02 16.92 -9.14
N LYS A 130 16.95 17.06 -9.94
CA LYS A 130 16.76 18.19 -10.86
C LYS A 130 16.57 19.54 -10.15
N LEU A 131 16.13 19.52 -8.90
CA LEU A 131 15.90 20.71 -8.09
C LEU A 131 17.15 21.17 -7.30
N ASN A 132 18.33 20.60 -7.58
CA ASN A 132 19.57 20.90 -6.87
C ASN A 132 19.40 20.82 -5.34
N ALA A 133 18.77 19.72 -4.87
CA ALA A 133 18.38 19.56 -3.49
C ALA A 133 19.53 19.09 -2.56
N VAL A 134 20.79 19.09 -3.03
CA VAL A 134 21.95 18.71 -2.22
C VAL A 134 22.07 19.62 -0.99
N GLY A 135 22.26 19.00 0.17
CA GLY A 135 22.34 19.68 1.48
C GLY A 135 21.01 20.13 2.05
N LYS A 136 19.92 19.96 1.32
CA LYS A 136 18.56 20.32 1.78
C LYS A 136 17.94 19.23 2.63
N LYS A 137 16.94 19.62 3.43
CA LYS A 137 16.21 18.72 4.34
C LYS A 137 14.88 18.31 3.72
N VAL A 138 14.54 17.04 3.90
CA VAL A 138 13.26 16.48 3.43
C VAL A 138 12.57 15.69 4.54
N ILE A 139 11.29 15.97 4.75
CA ILE A 139 10.43 15.15 5.62
C ILE A 139 9.57 14.20 4.76
N VAL A 140 9.51 12.94 5.18
CA VAL A 140 8.78 11.88 4.47
C VAL A 140 7.83 11.17 5.43
N PRO A 141 6.55 11.58 5.50
CA PRO A 141 5.53 10.84 6.26
C PRO A 141 5.17 9.55 5.52
N ARG A 142 5.29 8.40 6.20
CA ARG A 142 5.11 7.09 5.57
C ARG A 142 4.72 5.98 6.56
N SER A 143 4.51 4.76 6.05
CA SER A 143 4.31 3.56 6.85
C SER A 143 5.60 3.12 7.54
N GLY A 144 5.51 2.58 8.76
CA GLY A 144 6.61 1.91 9.45
C GLY A 144 7.10 0.66 8.72
N ALA A 145 6.24 0.00 7.95
CA ALA A 145 6.60 -1.17 7.12
C ALA A 145 7.32 -0.80 5.80
N SER A 146 7.59 0.48 5.56
CA SER A 146 8.25 0.93 4.32
C SER A 146 9.72 0.51 4.28
N THR A 147 10.19 0.10 3.10
CA THR A 147 11.61 -0.27 2.94
C THR A 147 12.52 0.97 3.03
N PRO A 148 13.77 0.82 3.48
CA PRO A 148 14.71 1.94 3.58
C PRO A 148 15.21 2.47 2.23
N PHE A 149 14.70 1.94 1.11
CA PHE A 149 15.18 2.25 -0.23
C PHE A 149 15.09 3.75 -0.57
N LEU A 150 13.93 4.39 -0.32
CA LEU A 150 13.76 5.82 -0.61
C LEU A 150 14.74 6.67 0.21
N LYS A 151 14.82 6.42 1.51
CA LYS A 151 15.76 7.14 2.39
C LYS A 151 17.19 7.05 1.88
N LYS A 152 17.69 5.82 1.63
CA LYS A 152 19.03 5.59 1.11
C LYS A 152 19.26 6.28 -0.24
N LEU A 153 18.25 6.27 -1.12
CA LEU A 153 18.33 6.94 -2.41
C LEU A 153 18.47 8.47 -2.25
N LEU A 154 17.63 9.07 -1.40
CA LEU A 154 17.67 10.53 -1.17
C LEU A 154 18.93 10.97 -0.43
N GLU A 155 19.39 10.20 0.53
CA GLU A 155 20.68 10.44 1.20
C GLU A 155 21.87 10.33 0.22
N LYS A 156 21.84 9.38 -0.72
CA LYS A 156 22.86 9.21 -1.77
C LYS A 156 22.95 10.43 -2.70
N ILE A 157 21.86 11.13 -2.95
CA ILE A 157 21.84 12.36 -3.74
C ILE A 157 22.08 13.61 -2.89
N GLY A 158 22.44 13.45 -1.61
CA GLY A 158 22.91 14.52 -0.73
C GLY A 158 21.84 15.22 0.08
N LEU A 159 20.63 14.67 0.23
CA LEU A 159 19.60 15.23 1.12
C LEU A 159 19.74 14.71 2.55
N HIS A 160 19.31 15.53 3.51
CA HIS A 160 19.08 15.12 4.89
C HIS A 160 17.63 14.63 5.04
N VAL A 161 17.45 13.33 5.28
CA VAL A 161 16.12 12.68 5.24
C VAL A 161 15.61 12.41 6.63
N TYR A 162 14.45 12.99 6.95
CA TYR A 162 13.69 12.70 8.15
C TYR A 162 12.43 11.90 7.76
N GLU A 163 12.38 10.61 8.16
CA GLU A 163 11.20 9.77 7.97
C GLU A 163 10.34 9.79 9.22
N LEU A 164 9.04 10.03 9.04
CA LEU A 164 8.05 9.93 10.11
C LEU A 164 7.08 8.79 9.82
N HIS A 165 7.04 7.80 10.71
CA HIS A 165 6.15 6.66 10.58
C HIS A 165 4.80 6.96 11.22
N LEU A 166 3.79 7.22 10.36
CA LEU A 166 2.42 7.60 10.77
C LEU A 166 1.57 6.39 11.19
N TYR A 167 1.84 5.23 10.63
CA TYR A 167 1.07 4.01 10.84
C TYR A 167 1.93 2.77 10.60
N ASP A 168 1.53 1.69 11.19
CA ASP A 168 2.07 0.36 10.93
C ASP A 168 1.09 -0.44 10.07
N VAL A 169 1.58 -1.51 9.44
CA VAL A 169 0.80 -2.44 8.65
C VAL A 169 0.87 -3.79 9.33
N CYS A 170 -0.26 -4.26 9.84
CA CYS A 170 -0.36 -5.53 10.54
C CYS A 170 -1.22 -6.52 9.76
N ALA A 171 -1.04 -7.80 10.02
CA ALA A 171 -1.92 -8.83 9.51
C ALA A 171 -3.31 -8.71 10.15
N PHE A 172 -4.36 -8.76 9.32
CA PHE A 172 -5.74 -8.54 9.70
C PHE A 172 -6.55 -9.83 9.60
N ARG A 173 -7.13 -10.29 10.72
CA ARG A 173 -7.68 -11.65 10.87
C ARG A 173 -9.17 -11.74 11.03
N ASP A 174 -9.80 -10.72 11.60
CA ASP A 174 -11.12 -10.84 12.20
C ASP A 174 -12.20 -10.27 11.31
N THR A 175 -12.52 -10.99 10.24
CA THR A 175 -13.65 -10.66 9.39
C THR A 175 -14.46 -11.90 9.05
N SER A 176 -15.74 -11.70 8.74
CA SER A 176 -16.60 -12.75 8.20
C SER A 176 -16.02 -13.35 6.91
N GLN A 177 -15.33 -12.54 6.11
CA GLN A 177 -14.66 -12.97 4.87
C GLN A 177 -13.57 -14.02 5.12
N TRP A 178 -12.79 -13.88 6.21
CA TRP A 178 -11.79 -14.86 6.57
C TRP A 178 -12.42 -16.20 7.01
N ASN A 179 -13.57 -16.16 7.68
CA ASN A 179 -14.31 -17.39 8.06
C ASN A 179 -14.86 -18.10 6.81
N GLU A 180 -15.44 -17.34 5.87
CA GLU A 180 -15.90 -17.87 4.59
C GLU A 180 -14.73 -18.44 3.77
N PHE A 181 -13.60 -17.72 3.71
CA PHE A 181 -12.40 -18.21 3.03
C PHE A 181 -11.90 -19.53 3.62
N ARG A 182 -11.78 -19.65 4.95
CA ARG A 182 -11.33 -20.87 5.63
C ARG A 182 -12.26 -22.05 5.36
N GLN A 183 -13.56 -21.80 5.34
CA GLN A 183 -14.54 -22.84 4.98
C GLN A 183 -14.30 -23.32 3.55
N LEU A 184 -14.29 -22.42 2.57
CA LEU A 184 -14.05 -22.77 1.16
C LEU A 184 -12.66 -23.38 0.94
N PHE A 185 -11.66 -22.93 1.69
CA PHE A 185 -10.31 -23.50 1.69
C PHE A 185 -10.33 -24.96 2.15
N SER A 186 -10.95 -25.28 3.29
CA SER A 186 -11.05 -26.65 3.82
C SER A 186 -11.81 -27.59 2.89
N GLU A 187 -12.77 -27.06 2.13
CA GLU A 187 -13.56 -27.79 1.15
C GLU A 187 -12.88 -27.89 -0.24
N ASN A 188 -11.66 -27.37 -0.41
CA ASN A 188 -10.94 -27.25 -1.69
C ASN A 188 -11.76 -26.54 -2.79
N LYS A 189 -12.55 -25.55 -2.41
CA LYS A 189 -13.43 -24.79 -3.32
C LYS A 189 -12.86 -23.44 -3.75
N ILE A 190 -11.66 -23.06 -3.31
CA ILE A 190 -10.98 -21.84 -3.79
C ILE A 190 -10.27 -22.17 -5.11
N ASN A 191 -10.66 -21.51 -6.17
CA ASN A 191 -10.12 -21.73 -7.52
C ASN A 191 -8.98 -20.78 -7.86
N GLY A 192 -8.97 -19.58 -7.28
CA GLY A 192 -7.93 -18.59 -7.51
C GLY A 192 -7.67 -17.68 -6.30
N ILE A 193 -6.43 -17.25 -6.15
CA ILE A 193 -6.03 -16.24 -5.16
C ILE A 193 -5.20 -15.17 -5.85
N VAL A 194 -5.60 -13.91 -5.67
CA VAL A 194 -4.95 -12.74 -6.24
C VAL A 194 -4.23 -11.96 -5.15
N PHE A 195 -2.92 -11.88 -5.23
CA PHE A 195 -2.08 -11.12 -4.30
C PHE A 195 -1.77 -9.74 -4.87
N THR A 196 -2.10 -8.70 -4.10
CA THR A 196 -2.01 -7.32 -4.55
C THR A 196 -0.79 -6.56 -4.01
N SER A 197 0.04 -7.20 -3.20
CA SER A 197 1.30 -6.64 -2.69
C SER A 197 2.15 -7.71 -2.01
N ALA A 198 3.46 -7.48 -1.88
CA ALA A 198 4.35 -8.35 -1.10
C ALA A 198 3.93 -8.41 0.39
N SER A 199 3.43 -7.32 0.95
CA SER A 199 2.91 -7.32 2.33
C SER A 199 1.65 -8.17 2.48
N SER A 200 0.77 -8.22 1.47
CA SER A 200 -0.40 -9.09 1.51
C SER A 200 -0.04 -10.58 1.44
N VAL A 201 1.05 -10.94 0.76
CA VAL A 201 1.58 -12.32 0.77
C VAL A 201 2.03 -12.71 2.18
N ARG A 202 2.91 -11.90 2.80
CA ARG A 202 3.40 -12.17 4.16
C ARG A 202 2.25 -12.28 5.16
N ALA A 203 1.32 -11.33 5.11
CA ALA A 203 0.18 -11.31 6.01
C ALA A 203 -0.75 -12.53 5.80
N PHE A 204 -0.95 -12.98 4.55
CA PHE A 204 -1.71 -14.19 4.26
C PHE A 204 -1.10 -15.43 4.96
N PHE A 205 0.21 -15.64 4.80
CA PHE A 205 0.89 -16.74 5.47
C PHE A 205 0.85 -16.59 6.99
N GLU A 206 1.14 -15.41 7.54
CA GLU A 206 1.04 -15.13 8.97
C GLU A 206 -0.34 -15.45 9.56
N ILE A 207 -1.42 -15.16 8.83
CA ILE A 207 -2.80 -15.46 9.25
C ILE A 207 -3.08 -16.94 9.18
N MET A 208 -2.74 -17.58 8.05
CA MET A 208 -3.13 -18.97 7.79
C MET A 208 -2.26 -19.98 8.54
N GLU A 209 -0.98 -19.69 8.81
CA GLU A 209 -0.08 -20.56 9.56
C GLU A 209 -0.50 -20.77 11.03
N LYS A 210 -1.48 -20.01 11.52
CA LYS A 210 -2.06 -20.24 12.85
C LYS A 210 -2.99 -21.44 12.89
N ASP A 211 -3.61 -21.73 11.76
CA ASP A 211 -4.61 -22.79 11.64
C ASP A 211 -4.08 -23.98 10.81
N TYR A 212 -3.06 -23.76 9.98
CA TYR A 212 -2.53 -24.74 9.02
C TYR A 212 -1.01 -24.79 9.03
N GLN A 213 -0.45 -25.97 8.85
CA GLN A 213 0.98 -26.13 8.61
C GLN A 213 1.39 -25.52 7.26
N GLN A 214 2.54 -24.89 7.18
CA GLN A 214 3.02 -24.19 5.98
C GLN A 214 3.04 -25.11 4.75
N ASN A 215 3.49 -26.35 4.88
CA ASN A 215 3.49 -27.31 3.77
C ASN A 215 2.09 -27.58 3.21
N ASN A 216 1.06 -27.59 4.06
CA ASN A 216 -0.33 -27.79 3.62
C ASN A 216 -0.82 -26.55 2.84
N LEU A 217 -0.44 -25.35 3.27
CA LEU A 217 -0.74 -24.11 2.56
C LEU A 217 -0.08 -24.07 1.19
N ILE A 218 1.19 -24.44 1.12
CA ILE A 218 1.94 -24.48 -0.15
C ILE A 218 1.31 -25.50 -1.11
N ASN A 219 1.02 -26.71 -0.62
CA ASN A 219 0.37 -27.76 -1.43
C ASN A 219 -1.01 -27.33 -1.95
N PHE A 220 -1.76 -26.57 -1.15
CA PHE A 220 -3.02 -25.99 -1.60
C PHE A 220 -2.80 -24.93 -2.68
N LEU A 221 -1.86 -24.01 -2.47
CA LEU A 221 -1.55 -22.95 -3.43
C LEU A 221 -1.04 -23.49 -4.77
N HIS A 222 -0.33 -24.62 -4.77
CA HIS A 222 0.07 -25.31 -6.00
C HIS A 222 -1.10 -25.89 -6.82
N LYS A 223 -2.24 -26.16 -6.16
CA LYS A 223 -3.48 -26.63 -6.81
C LYS A 223 -4.43 -25.50 -7.17
N THR A 224 -4.15 -24.31 -6.70
CA THR A 224 -4.96 -23.10 -6.87
C THR A 224 -4.27 -22.17 -7.84
N MET A 225 -5.01 -21.50 -8.71
CA MET A 225 -4.41 -20.44 -9.53
C MET A 225 -3.97 -19.28 -8.65
N VAL A 226 -2.67 -19.00 -8.64
CA VAL A 226 -2.11 -17.88 -7.89
C VAL A 226 -1.68 -16.78 -8.86
N VAL A 227 -2.18 -15.57 -8.60
CA VAL A 227 -1.89 -14.38 -9.42
C VAL A 227 -1.26 -13.31 -8.54
N SER A 228 -0.20 -12.68 -9.05
CA SER A 228 0.43 -11.51 -8.44
C SER A 228 0.24 -10.25 -9.27
N ILE A 229 0.00 -9.12 -8.63
CA ILE A 229 -0.19 -7.82 -9.30
C ILE A 229 1.08 -7.34 -10.03
N GLY A 230 2.25 -7.83 -9.65
CA GLY A 230 3.50 -7.41 -10.25
C GLY A 230 4.72 -8.15 -9.68
N PRO A 231 5.93 -7.86 -10.20
CA PRO A 231 7.15 -8.62 -9.92
C PRO A 231 7.54 -8.65 -8.44
N PHE A 232 7.41 -7.54 -7.70
CA PHE A 232 7.72 -7.52 -6.26
C PHE A 232 6.84 -8.46 -5.43
N THR A 233 5.56 -8.63 -5.85
CA THR A 233 4.64 -9.56 -5.21
C THR A 233 4.99 -10.99 -5.59
N ALA A 234 5.36 -11.23 -6.84
CA ALA A 234 5.81 -12.52 -7.33
C ALA A 234 7.10 -12.99 -6.64
N ASP A 235 8.07 -12.09 -6.43
CA ASP A 235 9.30 -12.39 -5.72
C ASP A 235 9.06 -12.73 -4.25
N GLU A 236 8.04 -12.15 -3.62
CA GLU A 236 7.64 -12.53 -2.26
C GLU A 236 7.03 -13.94 -2.23
N LEU A 237 6.14 -14.29 -3.19
CA LEU A 237 5.56 -15.64 -3.32
C LEU A 237 6.64 -16.72 -3.56
N LYS A 238 7.68 -16.42 -4.31
CA LYS A 238 8.82 -17.32 -4.54
C LYS A 238 9.55 -17.71 -3.24
N LYS A 239 9.60 -16.83 -2.24
CA LYS A 239 10.22 -17.15 -0.93
C LYS A 239 9.47 -18.25 -0.20
N TYR A 240 8.20 -18.43 -0.50
CA TYR A 240 7.33 -19.51 0.01
C TYR A 240 7.24 -20.69 -0.98
N ASN A 241 8.06 -20.72 -2.03
CA ASN A 241 8.01 -21.73 -3.10
C ASN A 241 6.63 -21.82 -3.78
N VAL A 242 5.94 -20.70 -3.95
CA VAL A 242 4.64 -20.63 -4.63
C VAL A 242 4.83 -20.08 -6.05
N GLU A 243 4.47 -20.91 -7.03
CA GLU A 243 4.41 -20.49 -8.44
C GLU A 243 3.20 -19.57 -8.64
N ASN A 244 3.34 -18.55 -9.47
CA ASN A 244 2.29 -17.60 -9.74
C ASN A 244 2.37 -17.00 -11.14
N GLN A 245 1.26 -16.49 -11.63
CA GLN A 245 1.19 -15.67 -12.83
C GLN A 245 1.29 -14.19 -12.43
N ILE A 246 2.04 -13.42 -13.21
CA ILE A 246 2.19 -11.97 -12.99
C ILE A 246 1.24 -11.26 -13.94
N ALA A 247 0.48 -10.27 -13.45
CA ALA A 247 -0.38 -9.46 -14.28
C ALA A 247 0.44 -8.64 -15.29
N ASP A 248 0.00 -8.59 -16.56
CA ASP A 248 0.64 -7.78 -17.59
C ASP A 248 0.54 -6.29 -17.29
N VAL A 249 -0.59 -5.87 -16.74
CA VAL A 249 -0.83 -4.51 -16.28
C VAL A 249 -0.89 -4.51 -14.76
N HIS A 250 0.07 -3.87 -14.10
CA HIS A 250 0.26 -3.89 -12.64
C HIS A 250 -0.75 -3.00 -11.90
N THR A 251 -2.03 -3.16 -12.22
CA THR A 251 -3.16 -2.47 -11.57
C THR A 251 -4.22 -3.47 -11.13
N VAL A 252 -5.14 -3.02 -10.27
CA VAL A 252 -6.26 -3.86 -9.84
C VAL A 252 -7.15 -4.26 -11.01
N ALA A 253 -7.39 -3.35 -11.96
CA ALA A 253 -8.09 -3.65 -13.20
C ALA A 253 -7.32 -4.63 -14.09
N GLY A 254 -5.99 -4.49 -14.19
CA GLY A 254 -5.14 -5.39 -14.97
C GLY A 254 -5.15 -6.85 -14.51
N LEU A 255 -5.48 -7.08 -13.23
CA LEU A 255 -5.65 -8.44 -12.68
C LEU A 255 -6.82 -9.20 -13.30
N SER A 256 -7.85 -8.51 -13.81
CA SER A 256 -9.00 -9.13 -14.47
C SER A 256 -8.72 -9.57 -15.91
N LEU A 257 -7.62 -9.10 -16.51
CA LEU A 257 -7.20 -9.45 -17.87
C LEU A 257 -6.44 -10.80 -17.92
N ILE A 258 -6.07 -11.34 -16.78
CA ILE A 258 -5.46 -12.67 -16.70
C ILE A 258 -6.56 -13.69 -16.96
N HIS A 259 -6.38 -14.50 -17.99
CA HIS A 259 -7.28 -15.61 -18.33
C HIS A 259 -7.22 -16.66 -17.21
N ILE A 260 -8.10 -16.49 -16.19
CA ILE A 260 -8.30 -17.41 -15.07
C ILE A 260 -9.14 -18.62 -15.52
#